data_84628de6af84e009d579e250ddf57b97
#
_entry.id   84628de6af84e009d579e250ddf57b97
#
_cell.length_a   1.000
_cell.length_b   1.000
_cell.length_c   1.000
_cell.angle_alpha   90.00
_cell.angle_beta   90.00
_cell.angle_gamma   90.00
#
_symmetry.space_group_name_H-M   'P 1'
#
loop_
_entity.id
_entity.type
_entity.pdbx_description
1 polymer ?
#
loop_
_entity_poly.entity_id
_entity_poly.type
_entity_poly.pdbx_seq_one_letter_code
_entity_poly.pdbx_strand_id
1 'polypeptide(L)'
;MFHKDFRENLLYAVETKYNTYANRSKNIQDYINSREHRAFGGLSLGSVTTWHQFILNHDIIKYYLPMSGSCWYFGGFADYYPVETCDYFEKMIKENSLDKKGYFIYATTGLYDGIKHQMDVQMEEMLKRKKIFTIDKVVYFYKFDGCHDLKAVEEYLYNALPLFFID
;
A
#
# COMPACT_ATOMS: atom_id res chain seq x y z
N MET A 1 8.08 16.85 -3.00
CA MET A 1 7.02 16.00 -2.42
C MET A 1 7.42 14.55 -2.65
N PHE A 2 7.42 13.72 -1.61
CA PHE A 2 8.06 12.39 -1.60
C PHE A 2 7.68 11.45 -2.77
N HIS A 3 6.41 11.37 -3.17
CA HIS A 3 5.99 10.50 -4.28
C HIS A 3 6.66 10.84 -5.62
N LYS A 4 6.96 12.10 -5.89
CA LYS A 4 7.71 12.52 -7.08
C LYS A 4 9.18 12.15 -6.95
N ASP A 5 9.77 12.44 -5.79
CA ASP A 5 11.17 12.10 -5.52
C ASP A 5 11.40 10.58 -5.56
N PHE A 6 10.47 9.79 -5.02
CA PHE A 6 10.47 8.33 -5.15
C PHE A 6 10.55 7.90 -6.61
N ARG A 7 9.65 8.44 -7.46
CA ARG A 7 9.51 8.05 -8.87
C ARG A 7 10.65 8.54 -9.74
N GLU A 8 11.07 9.79 -9.54
CA GLU A 8 12.01 10.49 -10.44
C GLU A 8 13.48 10.27 -10.07
N ASN A 9 13.76 10.03 -8.78
CA ASN A 9 15.12 9.99 -8.26
C ASN A 9 15.45 8.67 -7.56
N LEU A 10 14.71 8.33 -6.49
CA LEU A 10 15.05 7.19 -5.63
C LEU A 10 14.98 5.86 -6.40
N LEU A 11 13.89 5.63 -7.12
CA LEU A 11 13.68 4.41 -7.90
C LEU A 11 14.82 4.22 -8.91
N TYR A 12 15.14 5.26 -9.67
CA TYR A 12 16.25 5.22 -10.61
C TYR A 12 17.59 4.97 -9.93
N ALA A 13 17.89 5.67 -8.82
CA ALA A 13 19.15 5.51 -8.09
C ALA A 13 19.35 4.08 -7.57
N VAL A 14 18.27 3.44 -7.11
CA VAL A 14 18.31 2.04 -6.64
C VAL A 14 18.43 1.07 -7.80
N GLU A 15 17.57 1.20 -8.80
CA GLU A 15 17.47 0.22 -9.89
C GLU A 15 18.61 0.29 -10.89
N THR A 16 19.36 1.40 -10.94
CA THR A 16 20.62 1.46 -11.70
C THR A 16 21.81 0.88 -10.94
N LYS A 17 21.76 0.93 -9.62
CA LYS A 17 22.84 0.47 -8.75
C LYS A 17 22.80 -1.02 -8.46
N TYR A 18 21.60 -1.56 -8.28
CA TYR A 18 21.39 -2.96 -7.92
C TYR A 18 20.81 -3.77 -9.07
N ASN A 19 20.98 -5.08 -9.03
CA ASN A 19 20.37 -5.98 -10.00
C ASN A 19 18.90 -6.19 -9.64
N THR A 20 17.99 -5.59 -10.42
CA THR A 20 16.54 -5.64 -10.24
C THR A 20 15.87 -6.11 -11.53
N TYR A 21 14.55 -6.26 -11.50
CA TYR A 21 13.78 -6.61 -12.71
C TYR A 21 13.55 -5.45 -13.67
N ALA A 22 13.91 -4.21 -13.26
CA ALA A 22 13.82 -3.06 -14.15
C ALA A 22 15.01 -2.97 -15.09
N ASN A 23 14.78 -2.47 -16.30
CA ASN A 23 15.85 -1.99 -17.16
C ASN A 23 16.49 -0.74 -16.52
N ARG A 24 17.81 -0.67 -16.50
CA ARG A 24 18.57 0.42 -15.86
C ARG A 24 18.41 1.75 -16.61
N SER A 25 17.19 2.26 -16.72
CA SER A 25 16.83 3.48 -17.46
C SER A 25 15.91 4.39 -16.64
N LYS A 26 15.75 5.65 -17.07
CA LYS A 26 14.73 6.57 -16.54
C LYS A 26 13.42 6.52 -17.34
N ASN A 27 13.25 5.56 -18.23
CA ASN A 27 12.05 5.44 -19.02
C ASN A 27 10.89 4.94 -18.13
N ILE A 28 9.83 5.68 -18.09
CA ILE A 28 8.63 5.31 -17.31
C ILE A 28 8.04 3.96 -17.72
N GLN A 29 8.16 3.58 -19.00
CA GLN A 29 7.67 2.30 -19.48
C GLN A 29 8.41 1.12 -18.85
N ASP A 30 9.70 1.25 -18.55
CA ASP A 30 10.48 0.21 -17.88
C ASP A 30 10.01 0.03 -16.43
N TYR A 31 9.63 1.13 -15.76
CA TYR A 31 9.04 1.06 -14.42
C TYR A 31 7.65 0.41 -14.42
N ILE A 32 6.83 0.71 -15.41
CA ILE A 32 5.52 0.08 -15.60
C ILE A 32 5.68 -1.43 -15.89
N ASN A 33 6.61 -1.80 -16.77
CA ASN A 33 6.85 -3.19 -17.14
C ASN A 33 7.37 -4.03 -15.96
N SER A 34 8.10 -3.42 -15.03
CA SER A 34 8.62 -4.09 -13.83
C SER A 34 7.75 -3.91 -12.58
N ARG A 35 6.53 -3.39 -12.73
CA ARG A 35 5.56 -3.10 -11.66
C ARG A 35 5.29 -4.31 -10.76
N GLU A 36 5.17 -5.51 -11.35
CA GLU A 36 4.91 -6.78 -10.67
C GLU A 36 5.98 -7.15 -9.63
N HIS A 37 7.16 -6.53 -9.71
CA HIS A 37 8.30 -6.79 -8.84
C HIS A 37 8.57 -5.65 -7.85
N ARG A 38 7.57 -4.77 -7.57
CA ARG A 38 7.71 -3.70 -6.58
C ARG A 38 6.64 -3.76 -5.51
N ALA A 39 7.12 -3.64 -4.29
CA ALA A 39 6.31 -3.45 -3.10
C ALA A 39 6.70 -2.14 -2.42
N PHE A 40 5.73 -1.54 -1.75
CA PHE A 40 5.95 -0.39 -0.86
C PHE A 40 5.23 -0.62 0.46
N GLY A 41 5.90 -0.33 1.57
CA GLY A 41 5.31 -0.49 2.89
C GLY A 41 5.93 0.44 3.92
N GLY A 42 5.24 0.64 5.01
CA GLY A 42 5.75 1.45 6.12
C GLY A 42 4.82 1.50 7.32
N LEU A 43 5.41 1.76 8.49
CA LEU A 43 4.72 1.88 9.77
C LEU A 43 4.30 3.32 10.03
N SER A 44 3.12 3.53 10.63
CA SER A 44 2.66 4.83 11.14
C SER A 44 2.57 5.87 10.01
N LEU A 45 3.34 6.93 10.04
CA LEU A 45 3.45 7.88 8.92
C LEU A 45 3.95 7.21 7.63
N GLY A 46 4.72 6.13 7.73
CA GLY A 46 5.07 5.27 6.60
C GLY A 46 3.86 4.55 6.00
N SER A 47 2.87 4.19 6.82
CA SER A 47 1.59 3.65 6.34
C SER A 47 0.80 4.70 5.55
N VAL A 48 0.70 5.93 6.08
CA VAL A 48 0.12 7.06 5.36
C VAL A 48 0.79 7.26 4.00
N THR A 49 2.12 7.20 3.99
CA THR A 49 2.90 7.29 2.73
C THR A 49 2.59 6.12 1.81
N THR A 50 2.38 4.90 2.34
CA THR A 50 2.02 3.72 1.55
C THR A 50 0.67 3.90 0.85
N TRP A 51 -0.34 4.43 1.54
CA TRP A 51 -1.62 4.77 0.91
C TRP A 51 -1.48 5.84 -0.17
N HIS A 52 -0.63 6.84 0.05
CA HIS A 52 -0.32 7.84 -0.99
C HIS A 52 0.41 7.24 -2.20
N GLN A 53 1.30 6.24 -1.99
CA GLN A 53 1.91 5.51 -3.10
C GLN A 53 0.87 4.69 -3.87
N PHE A 54 -0.09 4.08 -3.20
CA PHE A 54 -1.21 3.39 -3.86
C PHE A 54 -2.02 4.34 -4.73
N ILE A 55 -2.27 5.58 -4.28
CA ILE A 55 -2.99 6.57 -5.07
C ILE A 55 -2.16 7.10 -6.25
N LEU A 56 -0.87 7.40 -6.04
CA LEU A 56 -0.09 8.25 -6.94
C LEU A 56 0.92 7.48 -7.81
N ASN A 57 1.26 6.25 -7.43
CA ASN A 57 2.28 5.43 -8.09
C ASN A 57 1.81 3.98 -8.35
N HIS A 58 0.49 3.75 -8.42
CA HIS A 58 -0.11 2.45 -8.69
C HIS A 58 0.29 1.87 -10.06
N ASP A 59 0.74 2.70 -10.97
CA ASP A 59 1.22 2.30 -12.30
C ASP A 59 2.61 1.66 -12.26
N ILE A 60 3.37 1.86 -11.20
CA ILE A 60 4.73 1.33 -11.04
C ILE A 60 4.92 0.45 -9.79
N ILE A 61 3.91 0.33 -8.93
CA ILE A 61 3.92 -0.50 -7.72
C ILE A 61 2.67 -1.39 -7.72
N LYS A 62 2.83 -2.68 -7.42
CA LYS A 62 1.70 -3.64 -7.31
C LYS A 62 1.33 -3.95 -5.87
N TYR A 63 2.31 -4.09 -4.97
CA TYR A 63 2.14 -4.61 -3.62
C TYR A 63 2.30 -3.52 -2.57
N TYR A 64 1.38 -3.47 -1.62
CA TYR A 64 1.34 -2.44 -0.59
C TYR A 64 1.20 -3.05 0.79
N LEU A 65 2.03 -2.58 1.74
CA LEU A 65 2.01 -3.00 3.14
C LEU A 65 1.85 -1.78 4.06
N PRO A 66 0.65 -1.19 4.15
CA PRO A 66 0.38 -0.17 5.13
C PRO A 66 0.28 -0.79 6.53
N MET A 67 1.15 -0.37 7.45
CA MET A 67 1.24 -0.86 8.82
C MET A 67 0.85 0.23 9.80
N SER A 68 -0.23 0.04 10.55
CA SER A 68 -0.66 0.94 11.62
C SER A 68 -0.79 2.40 11.19
N GLY A 69 -1.72 2.69 10.31
CA GLY A 69 -2.04 4.04 9.84
C GLY A 69 -2.98 4.06 8.64
N SER A 70 -3.96 4.95 8.68
CA SER A 70 -4.96 5.14 7.62
C SER A 70 -4.46 6.10 6.52
N CYS A 71 -5.25 6.24 5.48
CA CYS A 71 -5.02 7.22 4.42
C CYS A 71 -5.42 8.63 4.87
N TRP A 72 -4.52 9.61 4.71
CA TRP A 72 -4.78 11.01 5.06
C TRP A 72 -4.95 11.90 3.82
N TYR A 73 -5.48 11.36 2.75
CA TYR A 73 -5.54 12.05 1.46
C TYR A 73 -6.45 13.29 1.48
N PHE A 74 -7.55 13.26 2.24
CA PHE A 74 -8.51 14.36 2.32
C PHE A 74 -8.21 15.40 3.41
N GLY A 75 -6.95 15.55 3.82
CA GLY A 75 -6.52 16.56 4.80
C GLY A 75 -6.78 16.18 6.25
N GLY A 76 -7.04 14.90 6.51
CA GLY A 76 -7.26 14.35 7.84
C GLY A 76 -7.13 12.83 7.85
N PHE A 77 -7.34 12.24 9.00
CA PHE A 77 -7.36 10.78 9.14
C PHE A 77 -8.57 10.18 8.40
N ALA A 78 -8.41 8.99 7.84
CA ALA A 78 -9.50 8.32 7.10
C ALA A 78 -10.69 7.92 8.00
N ASP A 79 -10.53 7.87 9.30
CA ASP A 79 -11.63 7.68 10.25
C ASP A 79 -12.65 8.83 10.24
N TYR A 80 -12.28 10.02 9.78
CA TYR A 80 -13.21 11.11 9.53
C TYR A 80 -13.93 11.03 8.18
N TYR A 81 -13.30 10.39 7.19
CA TYR A 81 -13.79 10.34 5.80
C TYR A 81 -13.65 8.94 5.19
N PRO A 82 -14.17 7.86 5.84
CA PRO A 82 -13.96 6.50 5.34
C PRO A 82 -14.67 6.23 4.03
N VAL A 83 -15.87 6.77 3.86
CA VAL A 83 -16.67 6.61 2.65
C VAL A 83 -16.02 7.33 1.48
N GLU A 84 -15.67 8.60 1.65
CA GLU A 84 -15.03 9.43 0.61
C GLU A 84 -13.67 8.85 0.21
N THR A 85 -12.90 8.35 1.18
CA THR A 85 -11.62 7.68 0.91
C THR A 85 -11.81 6.44 0.06
N CYS A 86 -12.80 5.61 0.39
CA CYS A 86 -13.09 4.40 -0.37
C CYS A 86 -13.72 4.71 -1.74
N ASP A 87 -14.56 5.73 -1.86
CA ASP A 87 -15.10 6.21 -3.14
C ASP A 87 -13.97 6.65 -4.07
N TYR A 88 -12.99 7.36 -3.52
CA TYR A 88 -11.82 7.78 -4.27
C TYR A 88 -10.98 6.58 -4.75
N PHE A 89 -10.73 5.60 -3.87
CA PHE A 89 -10.02 4.39 -4.26
C PHE A 89 -10.76 3.62 -5.36
N GLU A 90 -12.07 3.43 -5.23
CA GLU A 90 -12.87 2.76 -6.26
C GLU A 90 -12.79 3.48 -7.62
N LYS A 91 -12.93 4.80 -7.60
CA LYS A 91 -12.81 5.63 -8.80
C LYS A 91 -11.43 5.45 -9.44
N MET A 92 -10.36 5.60 -8.66
CA MET A 92 -8.98 5.45 -9.11
C MET A 92 -8.71 4.05 -9.70
N ILE A 93 -9.18 2.99 -9.03
CA ILE A 93 -9.05 1.61 -9.48
C ILE A 93 -9.73 1.41 -10.84
N LYS A 94 -10.97 1.92 -11.01
CA LYS A 94 -11.73 1.80 -12.25
C LYS A 94 -11.09 2.59 -13.39
N GLU A 95 -10.76 3.85 -13.15
CA GLU A 95 -10.17 4.75 -14.16
C GLU A 95 -8.82 4.25 -14.68
N ASN A 96 -8.05 3.56 -13.85
CA ASN A 96 -6.73 3.04 -14.21
C ASN A 96 -6.73 1.54 -14.56
N SER A 97 -7.91 0.91 -14.58
CA SER A 97 -8.09 -0.52 -14.86
C SER A 97 -7.27 -1.43 -13.94
N LEU A 98 -7.12 -1.05 -12.67
CA LEU A 98 -6.37 -1.82 -11.69
C LEU A 98 -7.09 -3.12 -11.30
N ASP A 99 -8.40 -3.19 -11.50
CA ASP A 99 -9.19 -4.41 -11.38
C ASP A 99 -8.68 -5.52 -12.30
N LYS A 100 -8.18 -5.16 -13.49
CA LYS A 100 -7.60 -6.08 -14.50
C LYS A 100 -6.08 -6.24 -14.35
N LYS A 101 -5.36 -5.14 -14.11
CA LYS A 101 -3.90 -5.15 -13.93
C LYS A 101 -3.45 -5.79 -12.62
N GLY A 102 -4.36 -5.96 -11.67
CA GLY A 102 -4.08 -6.45 -10.33
C GLY A 102 -3.43 -5.40 -9.42
N TYR A 103 -3.66 -5.53 -8.14
CA TYR A 103 -2.97 -4.88 -7.04
C TYR A 103 -3.14 -5.76 -5.81
N PHE A 104 -2.27 -5.63 -4.83
CA PHE A 104 -2.40 -6.35 -3.58
C PHE A 104 -2.05 -5.45 -2.40
N ILE A 105 -2.95 -5.39 -1.42
CA ILE A 105 -2.80 -4.62 -0.20
C ILE A 105 -2.85 -5.57 0.98
N TYR A 106 -1.78 -5.66 1.75
CA TYR A 106 -1.74 -6.33 3.03
C TYR A 106 -1.70 -5.28 4.13
N ALA A 107 -2.87 -4.83 4.56
CA ALA A 107 -3.00 -3.86 5.63
C ALA A 107 -2.90 -4.55 6.99
N THR A 108 -2.23 -3.94 7.96
CA THR A 108 -2.01 -4.58 9.25
C THR A 108 -1.92 -3.60 10.41
N THR A 109 -2.36 -4.01 11.58
CA THR A 109 -2.23 -3.27 12.83
C THR A 109 -2.18 -4.21 14.03
N GLY A 110 -1.73 -3.73 15.19
CA GLY A 110 -1.76 -4.45 16.45
C GLY A 110 -3.06 -4.22 17.22
N LEU A 111 -3.49 -5.22 17.99
CA LEU A 111 -4.70 -5.09 18.82
C LEU A 111 -4.58 -4.00 19.90
N TYR A 112 -3.36 -3.79 20.42
CA TYR A 112 -3.04 -2.77 21.42
C TYR A 112 -2.36 -1.53 20.81
N ASP A 113 -2.47 -1.34 19.48
CA ASP A 113 -1.96 -0.15 18.82
C ASP A 113 -2.87 1.04 19.08
N GLY A 114 -2.32 2.13 19.61
CA GLY A 114 -3.09 3.33 19.97
C GLY A 114 -3.77 4.04 18.81
N ILE A 115 -3.35 3.77 17.57
CA ILE A 115 -3.97 4.33 16.36
C ILE A 115 -4.76 3.30 15.54
N LYS A 116 -4.97 2.10 16.11
CA LYS A 116 -5.71 1.02 15.48
C LYS A 116 -7.07 1.47 14.93
N HIS A 117 -7.81 2.27 15.70
CA HIS A 117 -9.14 2.73 15.30
C HIS A 117 -9.15 3.42 13.92
N GLN A 118 -8.14 4.23 13.62
CA GLN A 118 -8.06 4.91 12.31
C GLN A 118 -7.97 3.91 11.16
N MET A 119 -7.19 2.83 11.36
CA MET A 119 -7.06 1.78 10.36
C MET A 119 -8.34 0.96 10.25
N ASP A 120 -8.96 0.60 11.39
CA ASP A 120 -10.19 -0.19 11.44
C ASP A 120 -11.29 0.44 10.61
N VAL A 121 -11.60 1.70 10.85
CA VAL A 121 -12.72 2.40 10.20
C VAL A 121 -12.53 2.44 8.67
N GLN A 122 -11.32 2.70 8.20
CA GLN A 122 -11.03 2.65 6.77
C GLN A 122 -11.16 1.23 6.21
N MET A 123 -10.57 0.24 6.88
CA MET A 123 -10.57 -1.14 6.40
C MET A 123 -11.96 -1.77 6.44
N GLU A 124 -12.74 -1.49 7.47
CA GLU A 124 -14.16 -1.92 7.53
C GLU A 124 -14.95 -1.39 6.35
N GLU A 125 -14.79 -0.11 6.01
CA GLU A 125 -15.47 0.47 4.84
C GLU A 125 -14.98 -0.14 3.52
N MET A 126 -13.69 -0.36 3.36
CA MET A 126 -13.12 -1.05 2.18
C MET A 126 -13.71 -2.46 2.05
N LEU A 127 -13.71 -3.25 3.13
CA LEU A 127 -14.15 -4.65 3.10
C LEU A 127 -15.66 -4.82 2.93
N LYS A 128 -16.49 -3.79 3.14
CA LYS A 128 -17.90 -3.78 2.73
C LYS A 128 -18.04 -3.78 1.19
N ARG A 129 -17.09 -3.24 0.46
CA ARG A 129 -17.12 -3.04 -0.99
C ARG A 129 -16.51 -4.24 -1.74
N LYS A 130 -17.02 -5.44 -1.47
CA LYS A 130 -16.48 -6.75 -1.89
C LYS A 130 -16.29 -6.95 -3.40
N LYS A 131 -16.89 -6.10 -4.25
CA LYS A 131 -16.73 -6.17 -5.71
C LYS A 131 -15.42 -5.55 -6.19
N ILE A 132 -14.83 -4.66 -5.40
CA ILE A 132 -13.60 -3.94 -5.70
C ILE A 132 -12.46 -4.45 -4.82
N PHE A 133 -12.68 -4.46 -3.49
CA PHE A 133 -11.70 -4.93 -2.50
C PHE A 133 -11.99 -6.40 -2.17
N THR A 134 -11.65 -7.26 -3.11
CA THR A 134 -11.85 -8.71 -2.97
C THR A 134 -10.80 -9.31 -2.03
N ILE A 135 -11.06 -10.47 -1.45
CA ILE A 135 -10.17 -11.11 -0.47
C ILE A 135 -8.81 -11.53 -1.05
N ASP A 136 -8.76 -11.72 -2.36
CA ASP A 136 -7.52 -11.99 -3.10
C ASP A 136 -6.68 -10.72 -3.36
N LYS A 137 -7.25 -9.52 -3.15
CA LYS A 137 -6.58 -8.24 -3.37
C LYS A 137 -6.32 -7.45 -2.10
N VAL A 138 -7.13 -7.66 -1.06
CA VAL A 138 -7.03 -6.89 0.18
C VAL A 138 -7.14 -7.83 1.37
N VAL A 139 -6.08 -7.87 2.15
CA VAL A 139 -6.01 -8.56 3.44
C VAL A 139 -5.92 -7.53 4.55
N TYR A 140 -6.66 -7.74 5.63
CA TYR A 140 -6.51 -6.96 6.86
C TYR A 140 -6.16 -7.89 8.02
N PHE A 141 -4.93 -7.77 8.52
CA PHE A 141 -4.35 -8.63 9.54
C PHE A 141 -4.18 -7.90 10.87
N TYR A 142 -4.58 -8.57 11.96
CA TYR A 142 -4.37 -8.12 13.32
C TYR A 142 -3.33 -8.96 14.04
N LYS A 143 -2.27 -8.30 14.55
CA LYS A 143 -1.40 -8.94 15.52
C LYS A 143 -2.05 -8.88 16.91
N PHE A 144 -2.36 -10.03 17.49
CA PHE A 144 -3.12 -10.12 18.73
C PHE A 144 -2.46 -9.41 19.94
N ASP A 145 -1.14 -9.50 20.08
CA ASP A 145 -0.34 -8.85 21.12
C ASP A 145 0.46 -7.63 20.61
N GLY A 146 0.12 -7.13 19.42
CA GLY A 146 0.85 -6.06 18.75
C GLY A 146 0.55 -4.67 19.32
N CYS A 147 1.61 -3.90 19.52
CA CYS A 147 1.59 -2.49 19.83
C CYS A 147 2.10 -1.66 18.64
N HIS A 148 2.25 -0.36 18.84
CA HIS A 148 2.82 0.55 17.82
C HIS A 148 4.35 0.53 17.87
N ASP A 149 4.97 -0.61 17.55
CA ASP A 149 6.40 -0.79 17.71
C ASP A 149 7.06 -1.66 16.60
N LEU A 150 8.39 -1.71 16.60
CA LEU A 150 9.15 -2.47 15.61
C LEU A 150 8.98 -3.99 15.76
N LYS A 151 8.67 -4.49 16.95
CA LYS A 151 8.42 -5.91 17.18
C LYS A 151 7.17 -6.36 16.43
N ALA A 152 6.14 -5.53 16.40
CA ALA A 152 4.96 -5.78 15.60
C ALA A 152 5.28 -5.79 14.10
N VAL A 153 6.16 -4.88 13.63
CA VAL A 153 6.59 -4.79 12.23
C VAL A 153 7.28 -6.08 11.76
N GLU A 154 8.11 -6.71 12.59
CA GLU A 154 8.77 -7.97 12.24
C GLU A 154 7.74 -9.05 11.85
N GLU A 155 6.67 -9.19 12.62
CA GLU A 155 5.62 -10.15 12.33
C GLU A 155 4.77 -9.73 11.12
N TYR A 156 4.51 -8.44 10.95
CA TYR A 156 3.81 -7.94 9.77
C TYR A 156 4.56 -8.28 8.48
N LEU A 157 5.87 -8.09 8.47
CA LEU A 157 6.73 -8.45 7.34
C LEU A 157 6.77 -9.97 7.13
N TYR A 158 6.92 -10.74 8.21
CA TYR A 158 6.96 -12.20 8.15
C TYR A 158 5.69 -12.78 7.51
N ASN A 159 4.52 -12.23 7.83
CA ASN A 159 3.25 -12.68 7.28
C ASN A 159 2.95 -12.14 5.87
N ALA A 160 3.38 -10.92 5.55
CA ALA A 160 3.07 -10.28 4.28
C ALA A 160 4.00 -10.70 3.14
N LEU A 161 5.32 -10.79 3.39
CA LEU A 161 6.31 -11.01 2.33
C LEU A 161 6.11 -12.33 1.55
N PRO A 162 5.69 -13.46 2.18
CA PRO A 162 5.40 -14.69 1.44
C PRO A 162 4.22 -14.58 0.48
N LEU A 163 3.38 -13.55 0.62
CA LEU A 163 2.22 -13.29 -0.25
C LEU A 163 2.52 -12.30 -1.37
N PHE A 164 3.71 -11.72 -1.36
CA PHE A 164 4.17 -10.80 -2.40
C PHE A 164 4.96 -11.55 -3.48
N PHE A 165 4.89 -11.08 -4.69
CA PHE A 165 5.64 -11.62 -5.84
C PHE A 165 5.33 -13.10 -6.15
N ILE A 166 4.14 -13.55 -5.78
CA ILE A 166 3.63 -14.87 -6.16
C ILE A 166 3.04 -14.73 -7.58
N ASP A 167 3.58 -15.50 -8.52
CA ASP A 167 3.08 -15.63 -9.90
C ASP A 167 1.88 -16.59 -9.97
#